data_4907ee0989b30c789a8ce7d02366e40d
#
_entry.id   4907ee0989b30c789a8ce7d02366e40d
#
_cell.length_a   1.000
_cell.length_b   1.000
_cell.length_c   1.000
_cell.angle_alpha   90.00
_cell.angle_beta   90.00
_cell.angle_gamma   90.00
#
_symmetry.space_group_name_H-M   'P 1'
#
loop_
_entity.id
_entity.type
_entity.pdbx_description
1 polymer ?
#
loop_
_entity_poly.entity_id
_entity_poly.type
_entity_poly.pdbx_seq_one_letter_code
_entity_poly.pdbx_strand_id
1 'polypeptide(L)'
;MKGRVLIGNGGAEFGVRGYVSAYDADTGEQVWRFYTVPGDPSLPFESEVLQGAADTWKGGEWWKIGGGGTVWDSMAYDPELDLLYIGVGNGSPWSRHIRSPGGGDNLFLSSIVALKPDTGAYVWHYQTTPGARWDYTATQQLI
;
A
#
# COMPACT_ATOMS: atom_id res chain seq x y z
N MET A 1 19.24 -3.12 -0.63
CA MET A 1 19.30 -2.54 0.73
C MET A 1 19.42 -3.68 1.74
N LYS A 2 20.40 -3.68 2.66
CA LYS A 2 20.56 -4.67 3.76
C LYS A 2 20.40 -6.15 3.32
N GLY A 3 20.96 -6.55 2.18
CA GLY A 3 20.80 -7.90 1.61
C GLY A 3 19.37 -8.23 1.14
N ARG A 4 18.53 -7.22 0.93
CA ARG A 4 17.14 -7.40 0.43
C ARG A 4 16.96 -6.77 -0.94
N VAL A 5 16.16 -7.42 -1.78
CA VAL A 5 15.56 -6.88 -3.00
C VAL A 5 14.12 -6.50 -2.67
N LEU A 6 13.77 -5.24 -2.92
CA LEU A 6 12.42 -4.72 -2.68
C LEU A 6 11.65 -4.68 -4.00
N ILE A 7 10.44 -5.21 -4.00
CA ILE A 7 9.60 -5.27 -5.20
C ILE A 7 8.17 -4.85 -4.80
N GLY A 8 7.68 -3.79 -5.44
CA GLY A 8 6.27 -3.44 -5.42
C GLY A 8 5.55 -4.02 -6.64
N ASN A 9 4.29 -3.65 -6.84
CA ASN A 9 3.53 -4.07 -8.01
C ASN A 9 2.89 -2.88 -8.72
N GLY A 10 2.63 -3.06 -10.01
CA GLY A 10 1.82 -2.17 -10.84
C GLY A 10 0.46 -2.79 -11.15
N GLY A 11 -0.30 -2.15 -12.06
CA GLY A 11 -1.53 -2.70 -12.60
C GLY A 11 -2.79 -2.41 -11.78
N ALA A 12 -2.86 -1.27 -11.07
CA ALA A 12 -4.03 -0.88 -10.26
C ALA A 12 -5.35 -1.08 -10.99
N GLU A 13 -5.44 -0.66 -12.27
CA GLU A 13 -6.66 -0.72 -13.08
C GLU A 13 -7.00 -2.15 -13.57
N PHE A 14 -6.14 -3.13 -13.33
CA PHE A 14 -6.34 -4.52 -13.74
C PHE A 14 -6.77 -5.45 -12.60
N GLY A 15 -7.39 -4.90 -11.56
CA GLY A 15 -7.94 -5.69 -10.47
C GLY A 15 -6.89 -6.28 -9.53
N VAL A 16 -5.86 -5.52 -9.20
CA VAL A 16 -4.79 -5.95 -8.30
C VAL A 16 -4.88 -5.26 -6.94
N ARG A 17 -4.41 -5.96 -5.92
CA ARG A 17 -4.19 -5.44 -4.58
C ARG A 17 -2.74 -4.98 -4.45
N GLY A 18 -2.53 -3.74 -4.02
CA GLY A 18 -1.20 -3.16 -3.86
C GLY A 18 -0.41 -3.80 -2.73
N TYR A 19 0.90 -3.95 -2.96
CA TYR A 19 1.85 -4.43 -1.96
C TYR A 19 3.28 -4.00 -2.26
N VAL A 20 4.14 -4.13 -1.25
CA VAL A 20 5.59 -4.19 -1.37
C VAL A 20 6.09 -5.44 -0.66
N SER A 21 7.07 -6.11 -1.24
CA SER A 21 7.71 -7.30 -0.66
C SER A 21 9.21 -7.13 -0.62
N ALA A 22 9.84 -7.74 0.39
CA ALA A 22 11.27 -7.94 0.44
C ALA A 22 11.62 -9.40 0.21
N TYR A 23 12.63 -9.61 -0.60
CA TYR A 23 13.19 -10.91 -0.89
C TYR A 23 14.65 -10.94 -0.43
N ASP A 24 15.10 -12.07 0.05
CA ASP A 24 16.50 -12.29 0.33
C ASP A 24 17.31 -12.25 -0.98
N ALA A 25 18.37 -11.46 -1.02
CA ALA A 25 19.11 -11.24 -2.27
C ALA A 25 19.94 -12.47 -2.72
N ASP A 26 20.27 -13.36 -1.78
CA ASP A 26 21.08 -14.55 -2.06
C ASP A 26 20.21 -15.76 -2.39
N THR A 27 19.10 -15.94 -1.66
CA THR A 27 18.23 -17.13 -1.81
C THR A 27 17.01 -16.89 -2.70
N GLY A 28 16.57 -15.63 -2.84
CA GLY A 28 15.33 -15.29 -3.53
C GLY A 28 14.06 -15.56 -2.71
N GLU A 29 14.18 -16.01 -1.47
CA GLU A 29 13.03 -16.27 -0.61
C GLU A 29 12.35 -14.97 -0.16
N GLN A 30 11.01 -14.98 -0.12
CA GLN A 30 10.25 -13.84 0.40
C GLN A 30 10.43 -13.75 1.91
N VAL A 31 10.94 -12.60 2.39
CA VAL A 31 11.17 -12.35 3.82
C VAL A 31 9.94 -11.74 4.47
N TRP A 32 9.33 -10.74 3.82
CA TRP A 32 8.10 -10.10 4.28
C TRP A 32 7.33 -9.49 3.11
N ARG A 33 6.03 -9.23 3.36
CA ARG A 33 5.15 -8.46 2.48
C ARG A 33 4.28 -7.54 3.30
N PHE A 34 4.18 -6.28 2.88
CA PHE A 34 3.24 -5.30 3.38
C PHE A 34 2.20 -5.00 2.30
N TYR A 35 0.93 -5.23 2.59
CA TYR A 35 -0.17 -4.81 1.71
C TYR A 35 -0.55 -3.36 1.99
N THR A 36 -0.79 -2.60 0.93
CA THR A 36 -1.16 -1.17 0.99
C THR A 36 -2.66 -0.95 0.99
N VAL A 37 -3.42 -2.00 0.74
CA VAL A 37 -4.90 -2.00 0.74
C VAL A 37 -5.38 -3.16 1.59
N PRO A 38 -6.37 -2.96 2.48
CA PRO A 38 -6.93 -4.06 3.28
C PRO A 38 -7.65 -5.09 2.39
N GLY A 39 -7.60 -6.34 2.81
CA GLY A 39 -8.28 -7.45 2.14
C GLY A 39 -9.77 -7.52 2.41
N ASP A 40 -10.35 -8.70 2.21
CA ASP A 40 -11.76 -9.00 2.49
C ASP A 40 -12.04 -8.87 4.00
N PRO A 41 -12.94 -7.97 4.43
CA PRO A 41 -13.24 -7.77 5.84
C PRO A 41 -13.99 -8.94 6.50
N SER A 42 -14.44 -9.94 5.75
CA SER A 42 -14.99 -11.19 6.29
C SER A 42 -13.92 -12.18 6.74
N LEU A 43 -12.65 -11.93 6.39
CA LEU A 43 -11.49 -12.74 6.73
C LEU A 43 -10.59 -12.00 7.74
N PRO A 44 -9.75 -12.73 8.49
CA PRO A 44 -8.74 -12.09 9.32
C PRO A 44 -7.79 -11.24 8.47
N PHE A 45 -7.51 -10.02 8.95
CA PHE A 45 -6.50 -9.16 8.31
C PHE A 45 -5.08 -9.64 8.65
N GLU A 46 -4.14 -9.37 7.74
CA GLU A 46 -2.74 -9.75 7.91
C GLU A 46 -2.04 -9.00 9.05
N SER A 47 -2.62 -7.86 9.49
CA SER A 47 -2.10 -7.07 10.61
C SER A 47 -3.19 -6.15 11.19
N GLU A 48 -2.99 -5.69 12.44
CA GLU A 48 -3.84 -4.68 13.08
C GLU A 48 -3.85 -3.35 12.30
N VAL A 49 -2.76 -3.02 11.62
CA VAL A 49 -2.65 -1.83 10.77
C VAL A 49 -3.64 -1.91 9.60
N LEU A 50 -3.75 -3.07 8.96
CA LEU A 50 -4.70 -3.28 7.87
C LEU A 50 -6.14 -3.37 8.37
N GLN A 51 -6.36 -3.90 9.57
CA GLN A 51 -7.67 -3.85 10.21
C GLN A 51 -8.12 -2.40 10.42
N GLY A 52 -7.26 -1.54 10.99
CA GLY A 52 -7.55 -0.11 11.14
C GLY A 52 -7.72 0.62 9.81
N ALA A 53 -6.95 0.25 8.79
CA ALA A 53 -7.12 0.80 7.45
C ALA A 53 -8.49 0.43 6.84
N ALA A 54 -9.00 -0.78 7.08
CA ALA A 54 -10.30 -1.23 6.58
C ALA A 54 -11.45 -0.35 7.08
N ASP A 55 -11.35 0.21 8.28
CA ASP A 55 -12.35 1.13 8.85
C ASP A 55 -12.49 2.43 8.05
N THR A 56 -11.52 2.75 7.19
CA THR A 56 -11.53 3.91 6.30
C THR A 56 -12.14 3.62 4.93
N TRP A 57 -12.55 2.38 4.67
CA TRP A 57 -13.24 1.94 3.45
C TRP A 57 -14.69 1.65 3.77
N LYS A 58 -15.63 2.31 3.09
CA LYS A 58 -17.03 2.25 3.48
C LYS A 58 -17.97 1.90 2.34
N GLY A 59 -18.64 0.78 2.49
CA GLY A 59 -19.80 0.40 1.68
C GLY A 59 -19.51 -0.11 0.27
N GLY A 60 -18.29 -0.46 -0.06
CA GLY A 60 -17.91 -1.11 -1.32
C GLY A 60 -17.36 -2.50 -1.09
N GLU A 61 -17.16 -3.24 -2.17
CA GLU A 61 -16.50 -4.54 -2.17
C GLU A 61 -15.15 -4.45 -2.88
N TRP A 62 -14.34 -3.46 -2.48
CA TRP A 62 -13.03 -3.14 -3.09
C TRP A 62 -12.11 -4.36 -3.22
N TRP A 63 -12.18 -5.27 -2.25
CA TRP A 63 -11.34 -6.47 -2.21
C TRP A 63 -11.59 -7.42 -3.37
N LYS A 64 -12.80 -7.45 -3.96
CA LYS A 64 -13.12 -8.29 -5.11
C LYS A 64 -12.38 -7.88 -6.38
N ILE A 65 -11.99 -6.62 -6.47
CA ILE A 65 -11.25 -6.05 -7.58
C ILE A 65 -9.87 -5.51 -7.14
N GLY A 66 -9.40 -5.94 -5.97
CA GLY A 66 -8.09 -5.64 -5.43
C GLY A 66 -7.94 -4.28 -4.74
N GLY A 67 -8.70 -3.26 -5.13
CA GLY A 67 -8.69 -1.93 -4.52
C GLY A 67 -7.54 -1.01 -4.96
N GLY A 68 -6.58 -1.47 -5.73
CA GLY A 68 -5.44 -0.69 -6.23
C GLY A 68 -4.33 -0.48 -5.19
N GLY A 69 -3.86 0.75 -5.05
CA GLY A 69 -2.82 1.11 -4.08
C GLY A 69 -1.44 0.54 -4.39
N THR A 70 -1.12 0.35 -5.66
CA THR A 70 0.12 -0.30 -6.10
C THR A 70 1.35 0.55 -5.81
N VAL A 71 2.48 -0.10 -5.54
CA VAL A 71 3.79 0.52 -5.30
C VAL A 71 4.65 0.29 -6.54
N TRP A 72 4.45 1.12 -7.56
CA TRP A 72 4.98 0.89 -8.91
C TRP A 72 6.17 1.77 -9.28
N ASP A 73 6.60 2.67 -8.40
CA ASP A 73 7.70 3.58 -8.62
C ASP A 73 8.80 3.42 -7.55
N SER A 74 9.74 4.34 -7.55
CA SER A 74 10.92 4.36 -6.69
C SER A 74 10.58 4.34 -5.21
N MET A 75 11.46 3.70 -4.44
CA MET A 75 11.42 3.67 -2.99
C MET A 75 12.69 4.35 -2.46
N ALA A 76 12.60 4.97 -1.29
CA ALA A 76 13.74 5.58 -0.63
C ALA A 76 14.05 4.90 0.70
N TYR A 77 15.34 4.74 0.99
CA TYR A 77 15.82 4.21 2.27
C TYR A 77 16.64 5.25 3.00
N ASP A 78 16.24 5.55 4.21
CA ASP A 78 16.97 6.41 5.13
C ASP A 78 17.81 5.55 6.08
N PRO A 79 19.14 5.55 5.96
CA PRO A 79 20.01 4.74 6.80
C PRO A 79 20.18 5.29 8.22
N GLU A 80 19.91 6.58 8.47
CA GLU A 80 20.02 7.18 9.80
C GLU A 80 18.83 6.82 10.67
N LEU A 81 17.61 6.84 10.10
CA LEU A 81 16.37 6.48 10.78
C LEU A 81 16.05 4.99 10.68
N ASP A 82 16.75 4.26 9.82
CA ASP A 82 16.47 2.88 9.44
C ASP A 82 15.01 2.71 9.02
N LEU A 83 14.60 3.53 8.04
CA LEU A 83 13.25 3.56 7.48
C LEU A 83 13.26 3.41 5.96
N LEU A 84 12.31 2.60 5.48
CA LEU A 84 11.96 2.49 4.06
C LEU A 84 10.73 3.32 3.80
N TYR A 85 10.79 4.24 2.84
CA TYR A 85 9.65 5.02 2.36
C TYR A 85 9.16 4.48 1.04
N ILE A 86 7.85 4.26 0.94
CA ILE A 86 7.19 3.85 -0.30
C ILE A 86 6.09 4.83 -0.68
N GLY A 87 5.95 5.09 -1.96
CA GLY A 87 4.81 5.81 -2.51
C GLY A 87 3.70 4.85 -2.91
N VAL A 88 2.49 5.09 -2.45
CA VAL A 88 1.31 4.26 -2.74
C VAL A 88 0.45 4.93 -3.79
N GLY A 89 0.04 4.16 -4.78
CA GLY A 89 -0.75 4.60 -5.92
C GLY A 89 -2.22 4.86 -5.61
N ASN A 90 -2.94 5.17 -6.69
CA ASN A 90 -4.38 5.42 -6.71
C ASN A 90 -5.20 4.17 -6.36
N GLY A 91 -6.47 4.39 -6.07
CA GLY A 91 -7.44 3.32 -5.89
C GLY A 91 -7.96 2.74 -7.20
N SER A 92 -8.41 1.49 -7.16
CA SER A 92 -9.09 0.83 -8.26
C SER A 92 -10.47 0.29 -7.82
N PRO A 93 -11.56 0.68 -8.52
CA PRO A 93 -11.62 1.76 -9.52
C PRO A 93 -11.20 3.10 -8.94
N TRP A 94 -10.65 4.01 -9.76
CA TRP A 94 -10.24 5.34 -9.29
C TRP A 94 -11.39 6.15 -8.67
N SER A 95 -12.63 5.91 -9.13
CA SER A 95 -13.82 6.55 -8.58
C SER A 95 -14.17 6.00 -7.18
N ARG A 96 -14.03 6.84 -6.16
CA ARG A 96 -14.43 6.48 -4.79
C ARG A 96 -15.90 6.12 -4.68
N HIS A 97 -16.76 6.72 -5.50
CA HIS A 97 -18.21 6.42 -5.48
C HIS A 97 -18.52 4.96 -5.81
N ILE A 98 -17.64 4.28 -6.53
CA ILE A 98 -17.76 2.85 -6.85
C ILE A 98 -17.06 2.02 -5.79
N ARG A 99 -15.80 2.33 -5.49
CA ARG A 99 -14.95 1.51 -4.60
C ARG A 99 -15.33 1.65 -3.11
N SER A 100 -15.78 2.85 -2.67
CA SER A 100 -16.12 3.15 -1.28
C SER A 100 -17.25 4.19 -1.22
N PRO A 101 -18.48 3.84 -1.64
CA PRO A 101 -19.60 4.78 -1.79
C PRO A 101 -19.99 5.45 -0.48
N GLY A 102 -19.78 4.82 0.65
CA GLY A 102 -19.97 5.38 1.99
C GLY A 102 -18.91 6.40 2.41
N GLY A 103 -17.90 6.66 1.58
CA GLY A 103 -16.83 7.63 1.86
C GLY A 103 -15.61 7.00 2.53
N GLY A 104 -14.97 7.78 3.41
CA GLY A 104 -13.74 7.43 4.10
C GLY A 104 -12.49 7.74 3.28
N ASP A 105 -11.34 7.69 3.96
CA ASP A 105 -10.06 8.11 3.40
C ASP A 105 -9.39 7.05 2.52
N ASN A 106 -9.81 5.78 2.65
CA ASN A 106 -9.32 4.63 1.91
C ASN A 106 -7.81 4.41 2.07
N LEU A 107 -7.36 4.25 3.32
CA LEU A 107 -5.95 3.98 3.61
C LEU A 107 -5.50 2.62 3.02
N PHE A 108 -4.30 2.58 2.38
CA PHE A 108 -3.30 3.67 2.27
C PHE A 108 -3.18 4.23 0.86
N LEU A 109 -4.27 4.43 0.14
CA LEU A 109 -4.21 5.02 -1.21
C LEU A 109 -3.58 6.41 -1.18
N SER A 110 -2.86 6.76 -2.24
CA SER A 110 -2.23 8.08 -2.43
C SER A 110 -1.47 8.55 -1.18
N SER A 111 -0.63 7.68 -0.64
CA SER A 111 0.10 7.91 0.61
C SER A 111 1.59 7.68 0.44
N ILE A 112 2.37 8.38 1.27
CA ILE A 112 3.74 7.98 1.59
C ILE A 112 3.66 7.13 2.86
N VAL A 113 4.22 5.94 2.84
CA VAL A 113 4.23 5.03 3.98
C VAL A 113 5.67 4.72 4.39
N ALA A 114 5.96 4.80 5.68
CA ALA A 114 7.24 4.43 6.25
C ALA A 114 7.15 3.04 6.91
N LEU A 115 8.10 2.18 6.55
CA LEU A 115 8.20 0.80 7.03
C LEU A 115 9.57 0.52 7.64
N LYS A 116 9.65 -0.45 8.54
CA LYS A 116 10.93 -1.03 8.96
C LYS A 116 11.46 -1.95 7.85
N PRO A 117 12.70 -1.70 7.34
CA PRO A 117 13.21 -2.41 6.17
C PRO A 117 13.45 -3.91 6.40
N ASP A 118 13.74 -4.31 7.64
CA ASP A 118 14.03 -5.71 7.96
C ASP A 118 12.78 -6.58 8.08
N THR A 119 11.64 -6.00 8.47
CA THR A 119 10.41 -6.74 8.83
C THR A 119 9.18 -6.33 8.05
N GLY A 120 9.21 -5.21 7.33
CA GLY A 120 8.03 -4.62 6.70
C GLY A 120 7.03 -4.02 7.69
N ALA A 121 7.40 -3.90 8.97
CA ALA A 121 6.50 -3.34 9.98
C ALA A 121 6.20 -1.87 9.69
N TYR A 122 4.93 -1.54 9.74
CA TYR A 122 4.44 -0.16 9.59
C TYR A 122 4.95 0.74 10.72
N VAL A 123 5.34 1.98 10.37
CA VAL A 123 5.79 3.01 11.32
C VAL A 123 4.84 4.20 11.29
N TRP A 124 4.65 4.83 10.14
CA TRP A 124 3.72 5.95 9.93
C TRP A 124 3.33 6.09 8.46
N HIS A 125 2.35 6.94 8.21
CA HIS A 125 2.00 7.35 6.86
C HIS A 125 1.61 8.83 6.82
N TYR A 126 1.73 9.41 5.62
CA TYR A 126 1.14 10.69 5.27
C TYR A 126 0.32 10.50 4.00
N GLN A 127 -1.00 10.67 4.11
CA GLN A 127 -1.89 10.56 2.95
C GLN A 127 -1.96 11.90 2.24
N THR A 128 -1.50 11.95 0.99
CA THR A 128 -1.45 13.17 0.19
C THR A 128 -2.84 13.60 -0.29
N THR A 129 -3.72 12.65 -0.53
CA THR A 129 -5.06 12.89 -1.07
C THR A 129 -6.09 11.98 -0.41
N PRO A 130 -6.56 12.31 0.82
CA PRO A 130 -7.56 11.51 1.53
C PRO A 130 -8.83 11.34 0.69
N GLY A 131 -9.31 10.12 0.57
CA GLY A 131 -10.53 9.78 -0.17
C GLY A 131 -10.49 10.20 -1.64
N ALA A 132 -9.32 10.08 -2.29
CA ALA A 132 -9.09 10.50 -3.68
C ALA A 132 -10.21 10.06 -4.64
N ARG A 133 -10.56 10.96 -5.59
CA ARG A 133 -11.60 10.74 -6.60
C ARG A 133 -11.09 10.97 -8.03
N TRP A 134 -9.79 11.22 -8.21
CA TRP A 134 -9.22 11.72 -9.45
C TRP A 134 -8.00 10.95 -9.93
N ASP A 135 -7.83 9.73 -9.58
CA ASP A 135 -6.67 8.97 -10.04
C ASP A 135 -5.30 9.58 -9.63
N TYR A 136 -5.27 10.30 -8.50
CA TYR A 136 -4.03 10.84 -7.96
C TYR A 136 -3.22 9.77 -7.25
N THR A 137 -1.92 9.86 -7.37
CA THR A 137 -0.96 8.90 -6.84
C THR A 137 0.14 9.60 -6.04
N ALA A 138 0.71 8.92 -5.05
CA ALA A 138 1.92 9.36 -4.33
C ALA A 138 3.16 8.54 -4.74
N THR A 139 3.08 7.80 -5.83
CA THR A 139 4.17 7.03 -6.40
C THR A 139 5.03 7.91 -7.28
N GLN A 140 6.14 8.37 -6.71
CA GLN A 140 7.13 9.20 -7.39
C GLN A 140 8.45 9.11 -6.64
N GLN A 141 9.50 9.64 -7.23
CA GLN A 141 10.80 9.69 -6.59
C GLN A 141 10.72 10.47 -5.26
N LEU A 142 11.17 9.84 -4.19
CA LEU A 142 11.32 10.44 -2.87
C LEU A 142 12.79 10.86 -2.68
N ILE A 143 13.01 12.13 -2.29
CA ILE A 143 14.34 12.73 -2.12
C ILE A 143 14.49 13.24 -0.68
#